data_9c31f4cb7e14f95363834815132d6609
#
_entry.id   9c31f4cb7e14f95363834815132d6609
#
_cell.length_a   1.000
_cell.length_b   1.000
_cell.length_c   1.000
_cell.angle_alpha   90.00
_cell.angle_beta   90.00
_cell.angle_gamma   90.00
#
_symmetry.space_group_name_H-M   'P 1'
#
loop_
_entity.id
_entity.type
_entity.pdbx_description
1 polymer ?
#
loop_
_entity_poly.entity_id
_entity_poly.type
_entity_poly.pdbx_seq_one_letter_code
_entity_poly.pdbx_strand_id
1 'polypeptide(L)'
;MSQTQSKLWTKDFTLMSIANFFIYLIFYLLLVTMAVYAVDEFGASESQAGLVTGIFIIGTLIGRLFLGRMITTIGNKKMLFVGMIAFIATSCLYFVEGGISFLLLTRFLHGVALGMVSTATGTIVAEIIPGSRKGEGIGYYSMSITLATAVGPFFGLFLSQHASFQAIFAFCLALGVISYIITLFVKIPVVKKPAGKKAEKERLSLSSFIEPKALPIALVVLFVSLAYSSVLSFINFYAIDIDLVEAASVFFVVYAVAILVSRPFTGRLMDAKGAKAVMLPAFVLFAAGLFLLSAAGNTMILLLSGVLIGLGFGNMQSVTQAIAVKAVPPERVGLATSTYYISLDAGLGFGPYVLGFLIPLTGYRSLYMIMGILVAATLVLYYFQERKQSRTVLAHE
;
A
#
# COMPACT_ATOMS: atom_id res chain seq x y z
N MET A 1 -9.77 5.70 -38.50
CA MET A 1 -10.07 4.43 -37.81
C MET A 1 -10.29 4.76 -36.34
N SER A 2 -11.54 4.68 -35.86
CA SER A 2 -11.85 4.87 -34.44
C SER A 2 -11.19 3.74 -33.68
N GLN A 3 -10.15 4.03 -32.89
CA GLN A 3 -9.63 3.09 -31.91
C GLN A 3 -10.76 2.83 -30.92
N THR A 4 -11.38 1.67 -31.00
CA THR A 4 -12.29 1.17 -29.98
C THR A 4 -11.51 1.19 -28.67
N GLN A 5 -11.80 2.19 -27.79
CA GLN A 5 -11.17 2.28 -26.47
C GLN A 5 -11.43 0.96 -25.74
N SER A 6 -10.36 0.24 -25.46
CA SER A 6 -10.43 -1.03 -24.73
C SER A 6 -11.11 -0.80 -23.37
N LYS A 7 -12.16 -1.59 -23.07
CA LYS A 7 -12.96 -1.42 -21.85
C LYS A 7 -12.08 -1.68 -20.61
N LEU A 8 -11.99 -0.70 -19.71
CA LEU A 8 -11.32 -0.84 -18.42
C LEU A 8 -12.21 -1.57 -17.40
N TRP A 9 -13.48 -1.12 -17.31
CA TRP A 9 -14.46 -1.68 -16.38
C TRP A 9 -14.98 -3.02 -16.90
N THR A 10 -14.14 -4.05 -16.79
CA THR A 10 -14.51 -5.43 -17.06
C THR A 10 -14.98 -6.09 -15.76
N LYS A 11 -15.73 -7.20 -15.88
CA LYS A 11 -16.13 -8.02 -14.73
C LYS A 11 -14.92 -8.39 -13.87
N ASP A 12 -13.84 -8.83 -14.50
CA ASP A 12 -12.65 -9.32 -13.81
C ASP A 12 -11.93 -8.21 -13.04
N PHE A 13 -11.81 -7.00 -13.64
CA PHE A 13 -11.25 -5.83 -12.98
C PHE A 13 -12.08 -5.40 -11.76
N THR A 14 -13.40 -5.35 -11.90
CA THR A 14 -14.31 -4.97 -10.81
C THR A 14 -14.25 -5.97 -9.67
N LEU A 15 -14.33 -7.28 -9.96
CA LEU A 15 -14.25 -8.33 -8.95
C LEU A 15 -12.93 -8.32 -8.21
N MET A 16 -11.79 -8.13 -8.91
CA MET A 16 -10.48 -8.03 -8.28
C MET A 16 -10.35 -6.79 -7.38
N SER A 17 -10.93 -5.65 -7.79
CA SER A 17 -10.93 -4.43 -6.99
C SER A 17 -11.77 -4.58 -5.71
N ILE A 18 -12.92 -5.27 -5.79
CA ILE A 18 -13.78 -5.58 -4.62
C ILE A 18 -13.07 -6.56 -3.68
N ALA A 19 -12.48 -7.64 -4.22
CA ALA A 19 -11.73 -8.60 -3.40
C ALA A 19 -10.57 -7.90 -2.67
N ASN A 20 -9.84 -7.04 -3.37
CA ASN A 20 -8.74 -6.26 -2.78
C ASN A 20 -9.24 -5.30 -1.69
N PHE A 21 -10.40 -4.65 -1.90
CA PHE A 21 -11.02 -3.81 -0.88
C PHE A 21 -11.28 -4.59 0.41
N PHE A 22 -11.89 -5.77 0.35
CA PHE A 22 -12.17 -6.57 1.55
C PHE A 22 -10.89 -7.05 2.25
N ILE A 23 -9.87 -7.46 1.49
CA ILE A 23 -8.58 -7.88 2.05
C ILE A 23 -7.93 -6.72 2.83
N TYR A 24 -7.90 -5.52 2.26
CA TYR A 24 -7.35 -4.35 2.93
C TYR A 24 -8.27 -3.80 4.04
N LEU A 25 -9.58 -3.97 3.91
CA LEU A 25 -10.53 -3.65 4.98
C LEU A 25 -10.24 -4.48 6.24
N ILE A 26 -10.03 -5.80 6.09
CA ILE A 26 -9.62 -6.69 7.18
C ILE A 26 -8.30 -6.21 7.80
N PHE A 27 -7.32 -5.89 6.95
CA PHE A 27 -6.01 -5.40 7.41
C PHE A 27 -6.14 -4.15 8.28
N TYR A 28 -6.80 -3.09 7.78
CA TYR A 28 -6.93 -1.82 8.49
C TYR A 28 -7.83 -1.92 9.72
N LEU A 29 -8.86 -2.76 9.67
CA LEU A 29 -9.72 -3.04 10.82
C LEU A 29 -8.92 -3.71 11.95
N LEU A 30 -8.19 -4.78 11.64
CA LEU A 30 -7.37 -5.49 12.62
C LEU A 30 -6.13 -4.68 13.05
N LEU A 31 -5.68 -3.70 12.27
CA LEU A 31 -4.56 -2.83 12.63
C LEU A 31 -4.84 -2.05 13.90
N VAL A 32 -6.07 -1.55 14.05
CA VAL A 32 -6.48 -0.74 15.21
C VAL A 32 -7.03 -1.57 16.37
N THR A 33 -7.60 -2.75 16.09
CA THR A 33 -8.25 -3.55 17.14
C THR A 33 -7.30 -4.52 17.85
N MET A 34 -6.24 -4.99 17.18
CA MET A 34 -5.39 -6.04 17.74
C MET A 34 -4.48 -5.59 18.87
N ALA A 35 -4.09 -4.32 18.92
CA ALA A 35 -3.36 -3.76 20.05
C ALA A 35 -4.24 -3.74 21.31
N VAL A 36 -5.50 -3.31 21.17
CA VAL A 36 -6.49 -3.31 22.24
C VAL A 36 -6.78 -4.72 22.71
N TYR A 37 -7.03 -5.65 21.79
CA TYR A 37 -7.22 -7.07 22.08
C TYR A 37 -6.08 -7.67 22.91
N ALA A 38 -4.82 -7.35 22.55
CA ALA A 38 -3.66 -7.86 23.28
C ALA A 38 -3.60 -7.35 24.74
N VAL A 39 -3.98 -6.10 24.95
CA VAL A 39 -4.03 -5.51 26.31
C VAL A 39 -5.19 -6.12 27.12
N ASP A 40 -6.38 -6.15 26.55
CA ASP A 40 -7.61 -6.55 27.26
C ASP A 40 -7.62 -8.05 27.59
N GLU A 41 -7.21 -8.92 26.65
CA GLU A 41 -7.29 -10.39 26.85
C GLU A 41 -6.04 -11.00 27.48
N PHE A 42 -4.87 -10.41 27.24
CA PHE A 42 -3.60 -11.00 27.70
C PHE A 42 -2.83 -10.12 28.68
N GLY A 43 -3.36 -8.95 29.06
CA GLY A 43 -2.65 -8.01 29.93
C GLY A 43 -1.31 -7.54 29.31
N ALA A 44 -1.23 -7.46 27.99
CA ALA A 44 -0.01 -7.10 27.28
C ALA A 44 0.46 -5.70 27.65
N SER A 45 1.78 -5.51 27.81
CA SER A 45 2.36 -4.17 27.92
C SER A 45 2.21 -3.38 26.62
N GLU A 46 2.34 -2.06 26.68
CA GLU A 46 2.30 -1.17 25.50
C GLU A 46 3.28 -1.61 24.41
N SER A 47 4.48 -2.04 24.82
CA SER A 47 5.51 -2.55 23.91
C SER A 47 5.06 -3.85 23.22
N GLN A 48 4.43 -4.77 23.95
CA GLN A 48 3.90 -6.01 23.37
C GLN A 48 2.72 -5.74 22.44
N ALA A 49 1.82 -4.82 22.79
CA ALA A 49 0.71 -4.40 21.94
C ALA A 49 1.21 -3.76 20.64
N GLY A 50 2.25 -2.92 20.72
CA GLY A 50 2.94 -2.38 19.55
C GLY A 50 3.59 -3.47 18.69
N LEU A 51 4.20 -4.48 19.31
CA LEU A 51 4.79 -5.62 18.60
C LEU A 51 3.72 -6.46 17.87
N VAL A 52 2.55 -6.68 18.45
CA VAL A 52 1.43 -7.39 17.80
C VAL A 52 1.02 -6.72 16.48
N THR A 53 1.10 -5.39 16.42
CA THR A 53 0.84 -4.63 15.19
C THR A 53 2.04 -4.71 14.23
N GLY A 54 3.25 -4.48 14.73
CA GLY A 54 4.47 -4.42 13.91
C GLY A 54 4.89 -5.75 13.29
N ILE A 55 4.73 -6.87 14.01
CA ILE A 55 5.11 -8.21 13.53
C ILE A 55 4.32 -8.63 12.27
N PHE A 56 3.09 -8.13 12.14
CA PHE A 56 2.28 -8.34 10.95
C PHE A 56 2.93 -7.70 9.71
N ILE A 57 3.46 -6.47 9.84
CA ILE A 57 4.12 -5.76 8.73
C ILE A 57 5.40 -6.50 8.33
N ILE A 58 6.17 -7.00 9.30
CA ILE A 58 7.35 -7.83 9.04
C ILE A 58 6.94 -9.10 8.27
N GLY A 59 5.88 -9.78 8.69
CA GLY A 59 5.32 -10.93 7.98
C GLY A 59 4.94 -10.57 6.53
N THR A 60 4.29 -9.43 6.33
CA THR A 60 3.88 -8.94 5.00
C THR A 60 5.08 -8.73 4.08
N LEU A 61 6.15 -8.11 4.58
CA LEU A 61 7.40 -7.90 3.81
C LEU A 61 8.04 -9.24 3.41
N ILE A 62 8.11 -10.19 4.33
CA ILE A 62 8.63 -11.54 4.07
C ILE A 62 7.77 -12.24 3.02
N GLY A 63 6.44 -12.21 3.17
CA GLY A 63 5.50 -12.77 2.20
C GLY A 63 5.71 -12.22 0.80
N ARG A 64 5.93 -10.92 0.66
CA ARG A 64 6.18 -10.25 -0.64
C ARG A 64 7.51 -10.66 -1.25
N LEU A 65 8.58 -10.75 -0.46
CA LEU A 65 9.89 -11.17 -0.94
C LEU A 65 9.83 -12.57 -1.55
N PHE A 66 9.28 -13.54 -0.83
CA PHE A 66 9.18 -14.90 -1.33
C PHE A 66 8.23 -15.02 -2.51
N LEU A 67 7.12 -14.30 -2.50
CA LEU A 67 6.12 -14.38 -3.55
C LEU A 67 6.62 -13.77 -4.87
N GLY A 68 7.32 -12.66 -4.85
CA GLY A 68 7.86 -12.04 -6.05
C GLY A 68 8.63 -13.03 -6.91
N ARG A 69 9.40 -13.92 -6.26
CA ARG A 69 10.10 -15.02 -6.91
C ARG A 69 9.17 -16.17 -7.32
N MET A 70 8.26 -16.58 -6.42
CA MET A 70 7.37 -17.73 -6.68
C MET A 70 6.35 -17.46 -7.78
N ILE A 71 5.91 -16.23 -7.98
CA ILE A 71 5.01 -15.83 -9.07
C ILE A 71 5.60 -16.21 -10.44
N THR A 72 6.91 -15.99 -10.64
CA THR A 72 7.58 -16.30 -11.91
C THR A 72 7.63 -17.81 -12.19
N THR A 73 7.62 -18.64 -11.16
CA THR A 73 7.73 -20.11 -11.28
C THR A 73 6.38 -20.82 -11.25
N ILE A 74 5.50 -20.45 -10.32
CA ILE A 74 4.23 -21.15 -10.02
C ILE A 74 3.05 -20.55 -10.80
N GLY A 75 3.12 -19.26 -11.14
CA GLY A 75 2.10 -18.48 -11.85
C GLY A 75 1.08 -17.80 -10.93
N ASN A 76 0.55 -16.66 -11.41
CA ASN A 76 -0.27 -15.73 -10.65
C ASN A 76 -1.55 -16.38 -10.06
N LYS A 77 -2.21 -17.23 -10.86
CA LYS A 77 -3.48 -17.88 -10.43
C LYS A 77 -3.27 -18.79 -9.23
N LYS A 78 -2.28 -19.69 -9.29
CA LYS A 78 -2.01 -20.62 -8.18
C LYS A 78 -1.60 -19.86 -6.92
N MET A 79 -0.78 -18.82 -7.08
CA MET A 79 -0.32 -18.02 -5.96
C MET A 79 -1.43 -17.24 -5.29
N LEU A 80 -2.38 -16.68 -6.06
CA LEU A 80 -3.55 -16.02 -5.48
C LEU A 80 -4.33 -17.00 -4.61
N PHE A 81 -4.64 -18.21 -5.11
CA PHE A 81 -5.43 -19.18 -4.36
C PHE A 81 -4.70 -19.69 -3.11
N VAL A 82 -3.41 -20.02 -3.21
CA VAL A 82 -2.60 -20.43 -2.05
C VAL A 82 -2.55 -19.32 -1.00
N GLY A 83 -2.32 -18.08 -1.43
CA GLY A 83 -2.31 -16.92 -0.54
C GLY A 83 -3.67 -16.69 0.14
N MET A 84 -4.78 -16.80 -0.60
CA MET A 84 -6.13 -16.64 -0.05
C MET A 84 -6.48 -17.73 0.95
N ILE A 85 -6.13 -18.98 0.66
CA ILE A 85 -6.32 -20.11 1.61
C ILE A 85 -5.48 -19.88 2.87
N ALA A 86 -4.21 -19.48 2.72
CA ALA A 86 -3.36 -19.14 3.87
C ALA A 86 -3.93 -17.97 4.68
N PHE A 87 -4.46 -16.94 4.00
CA PHE A 87 -5.08 -15.78 4.65
C PHE A 87 -6.31 -16.17 5.47
N ILE A 88 -7.18 -17.03 4.93
CA ILE A 88 -8.36 -17.56 5.65
C ILE A 88 -7.91 -18.48 6.80
N ALA A 89 -6.99 -19.41 6.55
CA ALA A 89 -6.51 -20.35 7.58
C ALA A 89 -5.87 -19.62 8.77
N THR A 90 -5.06 -18.58 8.49
CA THR A 90 -4.47 -17.75 9.55
C THR A 90 -5.50 -16.88 10.27
N SER A 91 -6.57 -16.44 9.59
CA SER A 91 -7.70 -15.77 10.22
C SER A 91 -8.45 -16.68 11.20
N CYS A 92 -8.54 -18.00 10.92
CA CYS A 92 -9.12 -18.96 11.86
C CYS A 92 -8.30 -19.12 13.14
N LEU A 93 -6.99 -18.87 13.11
CA LEU A 93 -6.13 -18.99 14.30
C LEU A 93 -6.46 -17.95 15.38
N TYR A 94 -7.14 -16.83 15.05
CA TYR A 94 -7.56 -15.83 16.05
C TYR A 94 -8.62 -16.37 17.02
N PHE A 95 -9.29 -17.48 16.71
CA PHE A 95 -10.26 -18.10 17.59
C PHE A 95 -9.60 -19.07 18.61
N VAL A 96 -8.29 -19.28 18.52
CA VAL A 96 -7.55 -20.17 19.41
C VAL A 96 -6.92 -19.35 20.54
N GLU A 97 -7.27 -19.67 21.76
CA GLU A 97 -6.73 -19.04 22.98
C GLU A 97 -5.35 -19.64 23.31
N GLY A 98 -4.30 -19.07 22.70
CA GLY A 98 -2.92 -19.57 22.86
C GLY A 98 -1.96 -18.59 23.57
N GLY A 99 -2.49 -17.50 24.15
CA GLY A 99 -1.70 -16.45 24.79
C GLY A 99 -0.99 -15.53 23.79
N ILE A 100 -0.22 -14.55 24.32
CA ILE A 100 0.41 -13.49 23.55
C ILE A 100 1.42 -14.01 22.50
N SER A 101 2.18 -15.05 22.82
CA SER A 101 3.15 -15.63 21.88
C SER A 101 2.47 -16.28 20.68
N PHE A 102 1.34 -16.96 20.90
CA PHE A 102 0.55 -17.53 19.83
C PHE A 102 -0.11 -16.43 18.98
N LEU A 103 -0.59 -15.36 19.60
CA LEU A 103 -1.10 -14.20 18.89
C LEU A 103 -0.04 -13.56 17.99
N LEU A 104 1.19 -13.39 18.47
CA LEU A 104 2.32 -12.89 17.67
C LEU A 104 2.61 -13.78 16.46
N LEU A 105 2.63 -15.10 16.66
CA LEU A 105 2.81 -16.06 15.57
C LEU A 105 1.66 -15.95 14.54
N THR A 106 0.42 -15.89 15.01
CA THR A 106 -0.77 -15.74 14.16
C THR A 106 -0.69 -14.44 13.34
N ARG A 107 -0.34 -13.32 13.97
CA ARG A 107 -0.14 -12.03 13.30
C ARG A 107 0.95 -12.08 12.24
N PHE A 108 2.08 -12.69 12.56
CA PHE A 108 3.18 -12.89 11.61
C PHE A 108 2.72 -13.69 10.37
N LEU A 109 2.10 -14.86 10.58
CA LEU A 109 1.63 -15.73 9.50
C LEU A 109 0.53 -15.06 8.67
N HIS A 110 -0.39 -14.34 9.32
CA HIS A 110 -1.44 -13.58 8.63
C HIS A 110 -0.84 -12.44 7.79
N GLY A 111 0.21 -11.78 8.29
CA GLY A 111 0.99 -10.80 7.53
C GLY A 111 1.63 -11.43 6.29
N VAL A 112 2.30 -12.59 6.43
CA VAL A 112 2.86 -13.32 5.29
C VAL A 112 1.78 -13.60 4.23
N ALA A 113 0.62 -14.08 4.66
CA ALA A 113 -0.50 -14.36 3.77
C ALA A 113 -1.01 -13.07 3.06
N LEU A 114 -1.11 -11.94 3.78
CA LEU A 114 -1.45 -10.64 3.17
C LEU A 114 -0.44 -10.24 2.11
N GLY A 115 0.86 -10.36 2.40
CA GLY A 115 1.94 -10.08 1.44
C GLY A 115 1.78 -10.89 0.16
N MET A 116 1.44 -12.17 0.29
CA MET A 116 1.16 -13.07 -0.82
C MET A 116 -0.06 -12.60 -1.64
N VAL A 117 -1.20 -12.42 -1.00
CA VAL A 117 -2.46 -12.08 -1.66
C VAL A 117 -2.37 -10.71 -2.34
N SER A 118 -1.89 -9.69 -1.64
CA SER A 118 -1.85 -8.33 -2.16
C SER A 118 -0.89 -8.17 -3.35
N THR A 119 0.24 -8.89 -3.34
CA THR A 119 1.16 -8.91 -4.50
C THR A 119 0.53 -9.64 -5.68
N ALA A 120 -0.13 -10.77 -5.45
CA ALA A 120 -0.79 -11.53 -6.51
C ALA A 120 -1.97 -10.73 -7.12
N THR A 121 -2.82 -10.10 -6.30
CA THR A 121 -3.94 -9.27 -6.79
C THR A 121 -3.44 -8.07 -7.57
N GLY A 122 -2.42 -7.36 -7.07
CA GLY A 122 -1.81 -6.23 -7.77
C GLY A 122 -1.19 -6.62 -9.12
N THR A 123 -0.53 -7.78 -9.19
CA THR A 123 0.03 -8.33 -10.43
C THR A 123 -1.07 -8.68 -11.43
N ILE A 124 -2.09 -9.43 -11.01
CA ILE A 124 -3.19 -9.86 -11.86
C ILE A 124 -3.94 -8.64 -12.41
N VAL A 125 -4.22 -7.65 -11.57
CA VAL A 125 -4.88 -6.42 -12.01
C VAL A 125 -4.03 -5.66 -13.03
N ALA A 126 -2.72 -5.57 -12.78
CA ALA A 126 -1.82 -4.96 -13.76
C ALA A 126 -1.79 -5.70 -15.11
N GLU A 127 -2.02 -7.01 -15.14
CA GLU A 127 -2.13 -7.81 -16.37
C GLU A 127 -3.48 -7.64 -17.07
N ILE A 128 -4.59 -7.53 -16.32
CA ILE A 128 -5.95 -7.36 -16.85
C ILE A 128 -6.13 -5.97 -17.49
N ILE A 129 -5.50 -4.94 -16.93
CA ILE A 129 -5.63 -3.57 -17.41
C ILE A 129 -4.99 -3.41 -18.79
N PRO A 130 -5.71 -2.83 -19.79
CA PRO A 130 -5.16 -2.53 -21.11
C PRO A 130 -3.91 -1.65 -21.02
N GLY A 131 -2.90 -1.91 -21.86
CA GLY A 131 -1.62 -1.18 -21.85
C GLY A 131 -1.78 0.34 -21.96
N SER A 132 -2.71 0.80 -22.81
CA SER A 132 -3.02 2.24 -23.03
C SER A 132 -3.70 2.92 -21.84
N ARG A 133 -4.24 2.16 -20.89
CA ARG A 133 -5.00 2.67 -19.72
C ARG A 133 -4.42 2.21 -18.38
N LYS A 134 -3.11 1.89 -18.36
CA LYS A 134 -2.42 1.40 -17.13
C LYS A 134 -2.51 2.38 -15.96
N GLY A 135 -2.29 3.67 -16.21
CA GLY A 135 -2.35 4.69 -15.17
C GLY A 135 -3.75 4.85 -14.61
N GLU A 136 -4.74 4.94 -15.49
CA GLU A 136 -6.16 5.04 -15.10
C GLU A 136 -6.60 3.79 -14.32
N GLY A 137 -6.29 2.59 -14.84
CA GLY A 137 -6.72 1.34 -14.22
C GLY A 137 -6.07 1.09 -12.86
N ILE A 138 -4.76 1.30 -12.71
CA ILE A 138 -4.08 1.19 -11.41
C ILE A 138 -4.59 2.27 -10.46
N GLY A 139 -4.90 3.47 -10.95
CA GLY A 139 -5.55 4.52 -10.18
C GLY A 139 -6.87 4.05 -9.55
N TYR A 140 -7.79 3.52 -10.35
CA TYR A 140 -9.06 2.99 -9.84
C TYR A 140 -8.88 1.80 -8.90
N TYR A 141 -7.99 0.87 -9.23
CA TYR A 141 -7.70 -0.26 -8.34
C TYR A 141 -7.19 0.19 -6.97
N SER A 142 -6.32 1.20 -6.95
CA SER A 142 -5.78 1.73 -5.70
C SER A 142 -6.83 2.48 -4.86
N MET A 143 -7.96 2.93 -5.46
CA MET A 143 -9.09 3.48 -4.69
C MET A 143 -9.67 2.47 -3.71
N SER A 144 -9.62 1.17 -4.01
CA SER A 144 -10.05 0.12 -3.09
C SER A 144 -9.24 0.13 -1.79
N ILE A 145 -7.91 0.35 -1.89
CA ILE A 145 -7.03 0.47 -0.72
C ILE A 145 -7.32 1.76 0.05
N THR A 146 -7.44 2.89 -0.68
CA THR A 146 -7.75 4.19 -0.06
C THR A 146 -9.07 4.16 0.70
N LEU A 147 -10.10 3.55 0.13
CA LEU A 147 -11.40 3.39 0.80
C LEU A 147 -11.28 2.51 2.04
N ALA A 148 -10.54 1.40 1.95
CA ALA A 148 -10.28 0.52 3.08
C ALA A 148 -9.51 1.22 4.22
N THR A 149 -8.57 2.12 3.89
CA THR A 149 -7.82 2.92 4.86
C THR A 149 -8.73 3.87 5.65
N ALA A 150 -9.77 4.42 5.03
CA ALA A 150 -10.73 5.29 5.71
C ALA A 150 -11.78 4.49 6.51
N VAL A 151 -12.32 3.44 5.90
CA VAL A 151 -13.46 2.65 6.43
C VAL A 151 -13.00 1.63 7.47
N GLY A 152 -11.81 1.04 7.31
CA GLY A 152 -11.30 -0.03 8.18
C GLY A 152 -11.14 0.38 9.64
N PRO A 153 -10.39 1.44 9.96
CA PRO A 153 -10.26 1.92 11.32
C PRO A 153 -11.59 2.35 11.95
N PHE A 154 -12.48 2.97 11.17
CA PHE A 154 -13.82 3.34 11.64
C PHE A 154 -14.60 2.10 12.08
N PHE A 155 -14.71 1.07 11.22
CA PHE A 155 -15.38 -0.17 11.60
C PHE A 155 -14.65 -0.90 12.73
N GLY A 156 -13.32 -0.87 12.75
CA GLY A 156 -12.53 -1.48 13.81
C GLY A 156 -12.85 -0.87 15.18
N LEU A 157 -12.84 0.44 15.31
CA LEU A 157 -13.16 1.15 16.55
C LEU A 157 -14.62 0.99 16.92
N PHE A 158 -15.54 1.11 15.97
CA PHE A 158 -16.97 0.91 16.21
C PHE A 158 -17.26 -0.49 16.75
N LEU A 159 -16.73 -1.52 16.10
CA LEU A 159 -16.95 -2.90 16.53
C LEU A 159 -16.28 -3.22 17.87
N SER A 160 -15.10 -2.67 18.17
CA SER A 160 -14.42 -2.89 19.45
C SER A 160 -15.19 -2.32 20.64
N GLN A 161 -16.06 -1.32 20.41
CA GLN A 161 -16.90 -0.72 21.44
C GLN A 161 -18.27 -1.41 21.62
N HIS A 162 -18.75 -2.14 20.57
CA HIS A 162 -20.12 -2.64 20.52
C HIS A 162 -20.22 -4.17 20.34
N ALA A 163 -19.10 -4.86 20.10
CA ALA A 163 -19.08 -6.28 19.82
C ALA A 163 -17.91 -6.98 20.52
N SER A 164 -18.01 -8.29 20.74
CA SER A 164 -16.88 -9.09 21.23
C SER A 164 -15.79 -9.24 20.19
N PHE A 165 -14.55 -9.50 20.62
CA PHE A 165 -13.43 -9.76 19.70
C PHE A 165 -13.70 -10.99 18.81
N GLN A 166 -14.39 -12.02 19.33
CA GLN A 166 -14.81 -13.18 18.56
C GLN A 166 -15.73 -12.78 17.39
N ALA A 167 -16.66 -11.83 17.61
CA ALA A 167 -17.51 -11.30 16.55
C ALA A 167 -16.72 -10.52 15.50
N ILE A 168 -15.72 -9.76 15.91
CA ILE A 168 -14.79 -9.06 15.01
C ILE A 168 -14.02 -10.06 14.15
N PHE A 169 -13.48 -11.11 14.75
CA PHE A 169 -12.76 -12.17 14.02
C PHE A 169 -13.67 -12.91 13.05
N ALA A 170 -14.91 -13.22 13.46
CA ALA A 170 -15.90 -13.85 12.58
C ALA A 170 -16.26 -12.96 11.39
N PHE A 171 -16.42 -11.65 11.62
CA PHE A 171 -16.66 -10.69 10.55
C PHE A 171 -15.48 -10.63 9.56
N CYS A 172 -14.23 -10.55 10.07
CA CYS A 172 -13.03 -10.58 9.23
C CYS A 172 -12.91 -11.89 8.45
N LEU A 173 -13.17 -13.03 9.08
CA LEU A 173 -13.15 -14.34 8.44
C LEU A 173 -14.20 -14.42 7.32
N ALA A 174 -15.44 -13.95 7.57
CA ALA A 174 -16.50 -13.90 6.58
C ALA A 174 -16.11 -13.05 5.36
N LEU A 175 -15.52 -11.86 5.57
CA LEU A 175 -15.01 -11.02 4.49
C LEU A 175 -13.88 -11.70 3.71
N GLY A 176 -12.99 -12.42 4.39
CA GLY A 176 -11.93 -13.21 3.76
C GLY A 176 -12.48 -14.32 2.86
N VAL A 177 -13.48 -15.07 3.35
CA VAL A 177 -14.17 -16.11 2.57
C VAL A 177 -14.92 -15.50 1.37
N ILE A 178 -15.64 -14.40 1.57
CA ILE A 178 -16.33 -13.68 0.48
C ILE A 178 -15.31 -13.24 -0.57
N SER A 179 -14.18 -12.68 -0.14
CA SER A 179 -13.09 -12.26 -1.03
C SER A 179 -12.55 -13.44 -1.85
N TYR A 180 -12.34 -14.60 -1.21
CA TYR A 180 -11.91 -15.83 -1.89
C TYR A 180 -12.94 -16.28 -2.92
N ILE A 181 -14.23 -16.35 -2.57
CA ILE A 181 -15.31 -16.72 -3.47
C ILE A 181 -15.35 -15.78 -4.69
N ILE A 182 -15.22 -14.47 -4.49
CA ILE A 182 -15.15 -13.48 -5.58
C ILE A 182 -14.00 -13.81 -6.54
N THR A 183 -12.82 -14.17 -6.02
CA THR A 183 -11.66 -14.49 -6.87
C THR A 183 -11.83 -15.75 -7.72
N LEU A 184 -12.70 -16.68 -7.34
CA LEU A 184 -13.01 -17.86 -8.14
C LEU A 184 -13.70 -17.52 -9.48
N PHE A 185 -14.44 -16.41 -9.53
CA PHE A 185 -15.16 -15.95 -10.71
C PHE A 185 -14.32 -15.06 -11.64
N VAL A 186 -13.07 -14.79 -11.29
CA VAL A 186 -12.14 -13.96 -12.09
C VAL A 186 -11.42 -14.82 -13.12
N LYS A 187 -11.45 -14.37 -14.37
CA LYS A 187 -10.63 -14.95 -15.45
C LYS A 187 -9.23 -14.36 -15.40
N ILE A 188 -8.30 -15.11 -14.79
CA ILE A 188 -6.92 -14.66 -14.62
C ILE A 188 -6.13 -14.99 -15.90
N PRO A 189 -5.48 -13.98 -16.53
CA PRO A 189 -4.65 -14.20 -17.71
C PRO A 189 -3.54 -15.20 -17.42
N VAL A 190 -3.31 -16.11 -18.35
CA VAL A 190 -2.17 -17.01 -18.30
C VAL A 190 -1.05 -16.37 -19.11
N VAL A 191 -0.06 -15.80 -18.45
CA VAL A 191 1.15 -15.31 -19.11
C VAL A 191 1.94 -16.54 -19.61
N LYS A 192 1.97 -16.73 -20.94
CA LYS A 192 2.78 -17.80 -21.55
C LYS A 192 4.25 -17.50 -21.28
N LYS A 193 4.93 -18.44 -20.63
CA LYS A 193 6.40 -18.39 -20.54
C LYS A 193 6.97 -18.48 -21.94
N PRO A 194 8.04 -17.70 -22.29
CA PRO A 194 8.74 -17.89 -23.56
C PRO A 194 9.18 -19.35 -23.68
N ALA A 195 8.74 -20.00 -24.75
CA ALA A 195 9.14 -21.37 -25.05
C ALA A 195 10.66 -21.41 -25.24
N GLY A 196 11.37 -22.17 -24.40
CA GLY A 196 12.80 -22.41 -24.57
C GLY A 196 13.73 -22.11 -23.41
N LYS A 197 13.31 -21.33 -22.43
CA LYS A 197 14.10 -21.22 -21.19
C LYS A 197 13.65 -22.32 -20.23
N LYS A 198 14.36 -23.47 -20.25
CA LYS A 198 14.39 -24.39 -19.10
C LYS A 198 14.62 -23.52 -17.88
N ALA A 199 13.84 -23.78 -16.80
CA ALA A 199 14.12 -23.18 -15.52
C ALA A 199 15.57 -23.58 -15.14
N GLU A 200 16.54 -22.79 -15.57
CA GLU A 200 17.85 -22.84 -14.95
C GLU A 200 17.54 -22.66 -13.47
N LYS A 201 18.11 -23.54 -12.64
CA LYS A 201 18.14 -23.37 -11.20
C LYS A 201 18.80 -22.01 -10.95
N GLU A 202 18.00 -20.93 -11.04
CA GLU A 202 18.50 -19.59 -10.77
C GLU A 202 19.12 -19.64 -9.39
N ARG A 203 20.44 -19.50 -9.33
CA ARG A 203 21.17 -19.33 -8.08
C ARG A 203 20.45 -18.26 -7.29
N LEU A 204 20.37 -18.43 -5.97
CA LEU A 204 19.84 -17.47 -5.03
C LEU A 204 20.61 -16.15 -5.18
N SER A 205 20.18 -15.31 -6.09
CA SER A 205 20.73 -13.99 -6.35
C SER A 205 19.71 -12.94 -5.92
N LEU A 206 20.14 -11.79 -5.50
CA LEU A 206 19.25 -10.69 -5.09
C LEU A 206 18.28 -10.29 -6.22
N SER A 207 18.69 -10.42 -7.48
CA SER A 207 17.86 -10.19 -8.67
C SER A 207 16.72 -11.21 -8.85
N SER A 208 16.70 -12.30 -8.10
CA SER A 208 15.59 -13.25 -8.06
C SER A 208 14.45 -12.79 -7.13
N PHE A 209 14.71 -11.86 -6.23
CA PHE A 209 13.75 -11.34 -5.24
C PHE A 209 13.33 -9.90 -5.51
N ILE A 210 14.17 -9.13 -6.18
CA ILE A 210 13.98 -7.70 -6.45
C ILE A 210 14.15 -7.45 -7.96
N GLU A 211 13.25 -6.64 -8.53
CA GLU A 211 13.32 -6.23 -9.93
C GLU A 211 14.24 -5.00 -10.09
N PRO A 212 15.42 -5.14 -10.73
CA PRO A 212 16.35 -4.02 -10.85
C PRO A 212 15.77 -2.81 -11.60
N LYS A 213 14.91 -3.05 -12.61
CA LYS A 213 14.28 -1.97 -13.39
C LYS A 213 13.24 -1.19 -12.58
N ALA A 214 12.67 -1.79 -11.55
CA ALA A 214 11.73 -1.12 -10.64
C ALA A 214 12.44 -0.38 -9.49
N LEU A 215 13.72 -0.67 -9.20
CA LEU A 215 14.46 -0.08 -8.09
C LEU A 215 14.48 1.46 -8.07
N PRO A 216 14.69 2.16 -9.20
CA PRO A 216 14.71 3.62 -9.17
C PRO A 216 13.41 4.21 -8.62
N ILE A 217 12.27 3.74 -9.11
CA ILE A 217 10.96 4.21 -8.61
C ILE A 217 10.64 3.66 -7.22
N ALA A 218 11.10 2.46 -6.88
CA ALA A 218 10.95 1.85 -5.56
C ALA A 218 11.67 2.68 -4.46
N LEU A 219 12.85 3.25 -4.74
CA LEU A 219 13.54 4.17 -3.84
C LEU A 219 12.74 5.47 -3.63
N VAL A 220 12.17 6.02 -4.68
CA VAL A 220 11.26 7.17 -4.56
C VAL A 220 10.09 6.84 -3.65
N VAL A 221 9.46 5.67 -3.85
CA VAL A 221 8.33 5.20 -3.02
C VAL A 221 8.76 5.04 -1.56
N LEU A 222 9.93 4.49 -1.29
CA LEU A 222 10.47 4.33 0.06
C LEU A 222 10.51 5.67 0.81
N PHE A 223 11.09 6.71 0.19
CA PHE A 223 11.23 8.02 0.84
C PHE A 223 9.90 8.75 0.98
N VAL A 224 9.03 8.72 -0.02
CA VAL A 224 7.71 9.39 0.10
C VAL A 224 6.79 8.65 1.07
N SER A 225 6.87 7.33 1.17
CA SER A 225 6.11 6.57 2.16
C SER A 225 6.66 6.72 3.57
N LEU A 226 7.98 6.85 3.73
CA LEU A 226 8.61 7.24 5.00
C LEU A 226 8.08 8.62 5.46
N ALA A 227 8.04 9.61 4.56
CA ALA A 227 7.51 10.92 4.88
C ALA A 227 6.02 10.85 5.26
N TYR A 228 5.21 10.08 4.53
CA TYR A 228 3.78 9.92 4.84
C TYR A 228 3.54 9.16 6.14
N SER A 229 4.43 8.25 6.54
CA SER A 229 4.31 7.52 7.81
C SER A 229 4.31 8.46 9.02
N SER A 230 4.96 9.63 8.93
CA SER A 230 4.91 10.68 9.97
C SER A 230 3.47 11.18 10.18
N VAL A 231 2.74 11.38 9.09
CA VAL A 231 1.33 11.82 9.14
C VAL A 231 0.46 10.71 9.71
N LEU A 232 0.60 9.49 9.16
CA LEU A 232 -0.23 8.35 9.55
C LEU A 232 -0.12 8.02 11.04
N SER A 233 1.09 8.13 11.61
CA SER A 233 1.36 7.68 12.98
C SER A 233 1.30 8.79 14.03
N PHE A 234 1.59 10.04 13.65
CA PHE A 234 1.79 11.08 14.65
C PHE A 234 0.80 12.25 14.57
N ILE A 235 -0.12 12.26 13.58
CA ILE A 235 -1.10 13.34 13.44
C ILE A 235 -1.97 13.54 14.69
N ASN A 236 -2.37 12.44 15.35
CA ASN A 236 -3.21 12.51 16.56
C ASN A 236 -2.42 13.10 17.74
N PHE A 237 -1.17 12.69 17.92
CA PHE A 237 -0.31 13.24 18.98
C PHE A 237 -0.02 14.72 18.74
N TYR A 238 0.24 15.09 17.49
CA TYR A 238 0.42 16.48 17.10
C TYR A 238 -0.84 17.31 17.32
N ALA A 239 -2.01 16.77 17.00
CA ALA A 239 -3.28 17.45 17.23
C ALA A 239 -3.60 17.69 18.72
N ILE A 240 -3.17 16.78 19.59
CA ILE A 240 -3.24 16.98 21.05
C ILE A 240 -2.30 18.13 21.47
N ASP A 241 -1.08 18.16 20.92
CA ASP A 241 -0.06 19.21 21.22
C ASP A 241 -0.50 20.62 20.81
N ILE A 242 -1.37 20.74 19.80
CA ILE A 242 -1.86 22.02 19.27
C ILE A 242 -3.36 22.27 19.52
N ASP A 243 -4.02 21.49 20.40
CA ASP A 243 -5.44 21.59 20.76
C ASP A 243 -6.42 21.51 19.57
N LEU A 244 -6.14 20.63 18.58
CA LEU A 244 -6.95 20.44 17.37
C LEU A 244 -7.43 19.00 17.18
N VAL A 245 -7.74 18.27 18.25
CA VAL A 245 -8.11 16.83 18.25
C VAL A 245 -9.33 16.56 17.38
N GLU A 246 -10.36 17.42 17.46
CA GLU A 246 -11.58 17.28 16.64
C GLU A 246 -11.27 17.38 15.14
N ALA A 247 -10.40 18.31 14.75
CA ALA A 247 -9.99 18.46 13.37
C ALA A 247 -9.18 17.26 12.86
N ALA A 248 -8.35 16.65 13.70
CA ALA A 248 -7.58 15.46 13.35
C ALA A 248 -8.48 14.25 13.06
N SER A 249 -9.62 14.12 13.74
CA SER A 249 -10.59 13.04 13.48
C SER A 249 -11.14 13.09 12.04
N VAL A 250 -11.26 14.28 11.47
CA VAL A 250 -11.78 14.52 10.11
C VAL A 250 -10.65 14.55 9.05
N PHE A 251 -9.41 14.68 9.47
CA PHE A 251 -8.24 14.82 8.58
C PHE A 251 -8.17 13.70 7.53
N PHE A 252 -8.26 12.43 7.97
CA PHE A 252 -8.17 11.30 7.05
C PHE A 252 -9.38 11.17 6.13
N VAL A 253 -10.55 11.67 6.54
CA VAL A 253 -11.73 11.75 5.67
C VAL A 253 -11.48 12.74 4.54
N VAL A 254 -11.00 13.94 4.86
CA VAL A 254 -10.65 14.98 3.89
C VAL A 254 -9.54 14.49 2.94
N TYR A 255 -8.50 13.87 3.49
CA TYR A 255 -7.43 13.21 2.74
C TYR A 255 -7.98 12.17 1.75
N ALA A 256 -8.85 11.27 2.20
CA ALA A 256 -9.43 10.22 1.36
C ALA A 256 -10.32 10.81 0.26
N VAL A 257 -11.15 11.81 0.57
CA VAL A 257 -12.00 12.50 -0.42
C VAL A 257 -11.13 13.17 -1.49
N ALA A 258 -10.06 13.86 -1.11
CA ALA A 258 -9.14 14.50 -2.05
C ALA A 258 -8.54 13.47 -3.04
N ILE A 259 -8.16 12.29 -2.55
CA ILE A 259 -7.66 11.20 -3.40
C ILE A 259 -8.77 10.67 -4.31
N LEU A 260 -9.92 10.32 -3.76
CA LEU A 260 -11.02 9.71 -4.52
C LEU A 260 -11.49 10.62 -5.67
N VAL A 261 -11.57 11.92 -5.41
CA VAL A 261 -11.98 12.92 -6.44
C VAL A 261 -10.88 13.09 -7.49
N SER A 262 -9.61 13.12 -7.11
CA SER A 262 -8.51 13.41 -8.06
C SER A 262 -8.09 12.20 -8.91
N ARG A 263 -8.27 10.95 -8.43
CA ARG A 263 -7.81 9.73 -9.10
C ARG A 263 -8.27 9.55 -10.55
N PRO A 264 -9.55 9.77 -10.90
CA PRO A 264 -9.99 9.61 -12.28
C PRO A 264 -9.27 10.55 -13.26
N PHE A 265 -8.86 11.73 -12.79
CA PHE A 265 -8.15 12.72 -13.60
C PHE A 265 -6.66 12.40 -13.70
N THR A 266 -6.01 12.08 -12.58
CA THR A 266 -4.56 11.83 -12.52
C THR A 266 -4.16 10.57 -13.26
N GLY A 267 -4.97 9.51 -13.21
CA GLY A 267 -4.74 8.29 -13.96
C GLY A 267 -4.78 8.51 -15.47
N ARG A 268 -5.82 9.23 -15.97
CA ARG A 268 -5.92 9.60 -17.39
C ARG A 268 -4.82 10.54 -17.83
N LEU A 269 -4.47 11.51 -16.98
CA LEU A 269 -3.39 12.45 -17.25
C LEU A 269 -2.05 11.71 -17.41
N MET A 270 -1.79 10.73 -16.57
CA MET A 270 -0.61 9.86 -16.68
C MET A 270 -0.58 9.11 -18.02
N ASP A 271 -1.70 8.56 -18.46
CA ASP A 271 -1.76 7.81 -19.71
C ASP A 271 -1.68 8.71 -20.95
N ALA A 272 -2.20 9.94 -20.87
CA ALA A 272 -2.20 10.89 -21.99
C ALA A 272 -0.90 11.70 -22.11
N LYS A 273 -0.31 12.15 -20.98
CA LYS A 273 0.83 13.08 -20.95
C LYS A 273 2.07 12.50 -20.26
N GLY A 274 2.01 11.23 -19.85
CA GLY A 274 3.10 10.54 -19.15
C GLY A 274 3.15 10.81 -17.65
N ALA A 275 3.97 10.04 -16.96
CA ALA A 275 4.06 10.05 -15.50
C ALA A 275 4.50 11.40 -14.91
N LYS A 276 5.40 12.13 -15.60
CA LYS A 276 5.89 13.44 -15.15
C LYS A 276 4.78 14.46 -14.93
N ALA A 277 3.75 14.43 -15.79
CA ALA A 277 2.62 15.37 -15.70
C ALA A 277 1.84 15.24 -14.38
N VAL A 278 1.91 14.07 -13.72
CA VAL A 278 1.27 13.84 -12.44
C VAL A 278 2.28 13.90 -11.28
N MET A 279 3.47 13.31 -11.46
CA MET A 279 4.45 13.21 -10.38
C MET A 279 4.99 14.57 -9.93
N LEU A 280 5.32 15.48 -10.87
CA LEU A 280 5.87 16.79 -10.49
C LEU A 280 4.89 17.62 -9.64
N PRO A 281 3.63 17.84 -10.07
CA PRO A 281 2.64 18.50 -9.22
C PRO A 281 2.40 17.76 -7.89
N ALA A 282 2.37 16.42 -7.91
CA ALA A 282 2.13 15.62 -6.71
C ALA A 282 3.24 15.79 -5.67
N PHE A 283 4.52 15.85 -6.07
CA PHE A 283 5.62 16.17 -5.16
C PHE A 283 5.48 17.54 -4.53
N VAL A 284 5.15 18.58 -5.35
CA VAL A 284 4.97 19.95 -4.85
C VAL A 284 3.81 20.01 -3.85
N LEU A 285 2.68 19.38 -4.19
CA LEU A 285 1.51 19.35 -3.29
C LEU A 285 1.79 18.60 -2.00
N PHE A 286 2.52 17.48 -2.06
CA PHE A 286 2.87 16.71 -0.88
C PHE A 286 3.83 17.48 0.03
N ALA A 287 4.90 18.07 -0.52
CA ALA A 287 5.84 18.89 0.25
C ALA A 287 5.14 20.12 0.85
N ALA A 288 4.33 20.84 0.05
CA ALA A 288 3.55 21.97 0.52
C ALA A 288 2.56 21.59 1.64
N GLY A 289 1.90 20.41 1.50
CA GLY A 289 1.02 19.88 2.53
C GLY A 289 1.75 19.60 3.85
N LEU A 290 2.96 19.04 3.81
CA LEU A 290 3.77 18.80 5.00
C LEU A 290 4.28 20.11 5.64
N PHE A 291 4.71 21.08 4.84
CA PHE A 291 5.08 22.41 5.36
C PHE A 291 3.87 23.13 5.96
N LEU A 292 2.71 23.04 5.33
CA LEU A 292 1.48 23.61 5.87
C LEU A 292 1.06 22.92 7.17
N LEU A 293 1.21 21.58 7.24
CA LEU A 293 0.95 20.81 8.46
C LEU A 293 1.90 21.23 9.59
N SER A 294 3.18 21.46 9.31
CA SER A 294 4.15 21.93 10.31
C SER A 294 3.78 23.30 10.89
N ALA A 295 3.09 24.14 10.13
CA ALA A 295 2.62 25.47 10.51
C ALA A 295 1.17 25.47 11.04
N ALA A 296 0.52 24.30 11.20
CA ALA A 296 -0.87 24.24 11.64
C ALA A 296 -1.07 24.90 13.01
N GLY A 297 -2.01 25.81 13.09
CA GLY A 297 -2.44 26.51 14.31
C GLY A 297 -3.95 26.71 14.37
N ASN A 298 -4.70 26.16 13.38
CA ASN A 298 -6.14 26.14 13.36
C ASN A 298 -6.67 24.99 12.47
N THR A 299 -7.94 24.66 12.65
CA THR A 299 -8.63 23.58 11.91
C THR A 299 -8.52 23.71 10.39
N MET A 300 -8.65 24.92 9.85
CA MET A 300 -8.63 25.13 8.40
C MET A 300 -7.26 24.77 7.80
N ILE A 301 -6.18 25.19 8.43
CA ILE A 301 -4.81 24.89 7.97
C ILE A 301 -4.54 23.39 8.09
N LEU A 302 -4.96 22.74 9.19
CA LEU A 302 -4.81 21.31 9.39
C LEU A 302 -5.54 20.52 8.28
N LEU A 303 -6.79 20.82 8.02
CA LEU A 303 -7.58 20.13 6.99
C LEU A 303 -7.10 20.42 5.56
N LEU A 304 -6.69 21.65 5.28
CA LEU A 304 -6.10 22.01 3.99
C LEU A 304 -4.78 21.23 3.74
N SER A 305 -3.96 21.05 4.77
CA SER A 305 -2.78 20.20 4.67
C SER A 305 -3.16 18.76 4.31
N GLY A 306 -4.26 18.22 4.87
CA GLY A 306 -4.81 16.92 4.53
C GLY A 306 -5.23 16.81 3.06
N VAL A 307 -5.86 17.84 2.49
CA VAL A 307 -6.17 17.92 1.06
C VAL A 307 -4.89 17.84 0.22
N LEU A 308 -3.91 18.69 0.53
CA LEU A 308 -2.65 18.76 -0.24
C LEU A 308 -1.86 17.44 -0.16
N ILE A 309 -1.77 16.83 1.02
CA ILE A 309 -1.13 15.54 1.22
C ILE A 309 -1.88 14.44 0.45
N GLY A 310 -3.20 14.45 0.45
CA GLY A 310 -4.03 13.52 -0.31
C GLY A 310 -3.82 13.64 -1.82
N LEU A 311 -3.85 14.85 -2.35
CA LEU A 311 -3.58 15.14 -3.76
C LEU A 311 -2.13 14.78 -4.15
N GLY A 312 -1.18 14.95 -3.25
CA GLY A 312 0.22 14.59 -3.43
C GLY A 312 0.46 13.10 -3.28
N PHE A 313 0.67 12.64 -2.06
CA PHE A 313 1.05 11.24 -1.76
C PHE A 313 0.04 10.22 -2.28
N GLY A 314 -1.27 10.49 -2.12
CA GLY A 314 -2.31 9.58 -2.59
C GLY A 314 -2.21 9.30 -4.09
N ASN A 315 -1.97 10.29 -4.94
CA ASN A 315 -1.79 10.09 -6.36
C ASN A 315 -0.42 9.51 -6.72
N MET A 316 0.64 9.90 -6.02
CA MET A 316 1.98 9.32 -6.20
C MET A 316 1.97 7.80 -6.04
N GLN A 317 1.23 7.27 -5.05
CA GLN A 317 1.17 5.84 -4.78
C GLN A 317 0.72 5.03 -6.01
N SER A 318 -0.33 5.45 -6.72
CA SER A 318 -0.81 4.74 -7.91
C SER A 318 0.09 4.95 -9.13
N VAL A 319 0.59 6.17 -9.32
CA VAL A 319 1.45 6.50 -10.46
C VAL A 319 2.79 5.78 -10.37
N THR A 320 3.41 5.74 -9.20
CA THR A 320 4.67 5.02 -8.98
C THR A 320 4.52 3.50 -9.17
N GLN A 321 3.38 2.92 -8.75
CA GLN A 321 3.06 1.52 -9.05
C GLN A 321 2.94 1.29 -10.56
N ALA A 322 2.26 2.19 -11.27
CA ALA A 322 2.12 2.10 -12.72
C ALA A 322 3.47 2.24 -13.44
N ILE A 323 4.38 3.11 -12.97
CA ILE A 323 5.75 3.23 -13.48
C ILE A 323 6.51 1.92 -13.29
N ALA A 324 6.48 1.34 -12.09
CA ALA A 324 7.16 0.07 -11.79
C ALA A 324 6.69 -1.07 -12.72
N VAL A 325 5.38 -1.17 -12.94
CA VAL A 325 4.78 -2.19 -13.81
C VAL A 325 5.11 -1.94 -15.29
N LYS A 326 5.07 -0.69 -15.75
CA LYS A 326 5.39 -0.32 -17.15
C LYS A 326 6.88 -0.51 -17.50
N ALA A 327 7.77 -0.53 -16.50
CA ALA A 327 9.22 -0.64 -16.70
C ALA A 327 9.69 -2.05 -17.11
N VAL A 328 8.83 -3.06 -17.04
CA VAL A 328 9.19 -4.48 -17.19
C VAL A 328 8.30 -5.21 -18.18
N PRO A 329 8.79 -6.31 -18.79
CA PRO A 329 7.95 -7.16 -19.61
C PRO A 329 6.92 -7.93 -18.75
N PRO A 330 5.84 -8.46 -19.37
CA PRO A 330 4.73 -9.09 -18.67
C PRO A 330 5.14 -10.20 -17.68
N GLU A 331 6.18 -10.97 -18.00
CA GLU A 331 6.67 -12.08 -17.17
C GLU A 331 7.29 -11.62 -15.84
N ARG A 332 7.71 -10.34 -15.76
CA ARG A 332 8.37 -9.76 -14.59
C ARG A 332 7.48 -8.79 -13.80
N VAL A 333 6.24 -8.58 -14.22
CA VAL A 333 5.27 -7.66 -13.54
C VAL A 333 5.09 -8.04 -12.07
N GLY A 334 5.03 -9.33 -11.76
CA GLY A 334 4.91 -9.79 -10.35
C GLY A 334 6.09 -9.40 -9.49
N LEU A 335 7.32 -9.51 -10.02
CA LEU A 335 8.53 -9.13 -9.29
C LEU A 335 8.64 -7.61 -9.13
N ALA A 336 8.27 -6.84 -10.17
CA ALA A 336 8.21 -5.39 -10.10
C ALA A 336 7.16 -4.90 -9.09
N THR A 337 5.98 -5.53 -9.08
CA THR A 337 4.92 -5.25 -8.11
C THR A 337 5.37 -5.55 -6.67
N SER A 338 6.05 -6.70 -6.47
CA SER A 338 6.63 -7.07 -5.19
C SER A 338 7.65 -6.04 -4.72
N THR A 339 8.60 -5.66 -5.59
CA THR A 339 9.64 -4.67 -5.29
C THR A 339 9.04 -3.31 -4.90
N TYR A 340 8.01 -2.88 -5.63
CA TYR A 340 7.25 -1.66 -5.32
C TYR A 340 6.64 -1.71 -3.92
N TYR A 341 5.88 -2.78 -3.61
CA TYR A 341 5.20 -2.89 -2.33
C TYR A 341 6.16 -3.08 -1.14
N ILE A 342 7.29 -3.79 -1.33
CA ILE A 342 8.33 -3.90 -0.30
C ILE A 342 8.82 -2.51 0.10
N SER A 343 9.08 -1.64 -0.86
CA SER A 343 9.55 -0.27 -0.60
C SER A 343 8.48 0.59 0.06
N LEU A 344 7.22 0.46 -0.37
CA LEU A 344 6.09 1.14 0.24
C LEU A 344 5.91 0.73 1.71
N ASP A 345 5.87 -0.57 1.98
CA ASP A 345 5.66 -1.12 3.32
C ASP A 345 6.88 -0.86 4.23
N ALA A 346 8.10 -0.89 3.68
CA ALA A 346 9.30 -0.55 4.43
C ALA A 346 9.24 0.92 4.91
N GLY A 347 8.85 1.85 4.05
CA GLY A 347 8.69 3.26 4.44
C GLY A 347 7.58 3.46 5.47
N LEU A 348 6.41 2.83 5.27
CA LEU A 348 5.28 2.94 6.19
C LEU A 348 5.50 2.20 7.51
N GLY A 349 6.12 1.03 7.48
CA GLY A 349 6.27 0.16 8.64
C GLY A 349 7.46 0.52 9.53
N PHE A 350 8.63 0.80 8.95
CA PHE A 350 9.81 1.20 9.72
C PHE A 350 9.84 2.72 9.99
N GLY A 351 9.09 3.50 9.20
CA GLY A 351 9.04 4.95 9.34
C GLY A 351 8.70 5.41 10.76
N PRO A 352 7.60 4.98 11.37
CA PRO A 352 7.22 5.40 12.73
C PRO A 352 8.30 5.09 13.77
N TYR A 353 8.97 3.95 13.64
CA TYR A 353 10.06 3.58 14.54
C TYR A 353 11.24 4.54 14.42
N VAL A 354 11.71 4.80 13.18
CA VAL A 354 12.85 5.73 12.96
C VAL A 354 12.50 7.16 13.35
N LEU A 355 11.29 7.60 12.98
CA LEU A 355 10.83 8.97 13.26
C LEU A 355 10.52 9.19 14.75
N GLY A 356 10.14 8.15 15.48
CA GLY A 356 9.92 8.19 16.91
C GLY A 356 11.17 8.63 17.71
N PHE A 357 12.36 8.34 17.20
CA PHE A 357 13.61 8.84 17.81
C PHE A 357 13.86 10.33 17.53
N LEU A 358 13.28 10.89 16.46
CA LEU A 358 13.46 12.31 16.13
C LEU A 358 12.52 13.21 16.94
N ILE A 359 11.31 12.75 17.26
CA ILE A 359 10.27 13.55 17.93
C ILE A 359 10.77 14.17 19.26
N PRO A 360 11.42 13.43 20.19
CA PRO A 360 11.91 14.01 21.44
C PRO A 360 12.95 15.09 21.24
N LEU A 361 13.67 15.07 20.09
CA LEU A 361 14.74 16.02 19.77
C LEU A 361 14.20 17.26 19.03
N THR A 362 13.17 17.12 18.23
CA THR A 362 12.73 18.15 17.28
C THR A 362 11.31 18.66 17.52
N GLY A 363 10.48 17.89 18.18
CA GLY A 363 9.02 18.11 18.24
C GLY A 363 8.31 17.79 16.93
N TYR A 364 6.96 17.78 16.95
CA TYR A 364 6.13 17.41 15.80
C TYR A 364 6.21 18.41 14.64
N ARG A 365 6.24 19.72 14.92
CA ARG A 365 6.32 20.77 13.89
C ARG A 365 7.58 20.61 13.03
N SER A 366 8.73 20.47 13.68
CA SER A 366 10.01 20.28 12.98
C SER A 366 10.07 18.94 12.26
N LEU A 367 9.46 17.86 12.82
CA LEU A 367 9.34 16.57 12.14
C LEU A 367 8.66 16.72 10.78
N TYR A 368 7.49 17.39 10.71
CA TYR A 368 6.78 17.59 9.44
C TYR A 368 7.56 18.50 8.48
N MET A 369 8.29 19.49 8.99
CA MET A 369 9.19 20.32 8.17
C MET A 369 10.31 19.49 7.55
N ILE A 370 10.98 18.62 8.34
CA ILE A 370 12.02 17.70 7.87
C ILE A 370 11.46 16.74 6.81
N MET A 371 10.25 16.21 7.02
CA MET A 371 9.61 15.35 6.03
C MET A 371 9.26 16.10 4.75
N GLY A 372 8.84 17.36 4.83
CA GLY A 372 8.64 18.23 3.66
C GLY A 372 9.93 18.42 2.86
N ILE A 373 11.06 18.64 3.53
CA ILE A 373 12.39 18.75 2.91
C ILE A 373 12.79 17.40 2.27
N LEU A 374 12.54 16.27 2.94
CA LEU A 374 12.79 14.94 2.38
C LEU A 374 12.02 14.71 1.08
N VAL A 375 10.73 15.09 1.04
CA VAL A 375 9.91 15.00 -0.17
C VAL A 375 10.44 15.89 -1.29
N ALA A 376 10.87 17.12 -0.97
CA ALA A 376 11.49 18.02 -1.94
C ALA A 376 12.84 17.47 -2.48
N ALA A 377 13.67 16.88 -1.61
CA ALA A 377 14.90 16.21 -2.02
C ALA A 377 14.59 14.97 -2.90
N THR A 378 13.53 14.22 -2.59
CA THR A 378 13.10 13.07 -3.39
C THR A 378 12.59 13.49 -4.77
N LEU A 379 11.97 14.67 -4.92
CA LEU A 379 11.63 15.25 -6.22
C LEU A 379 12.89 15.43 -7.09
N VAL A 380 13.97 15.95 -6.50
CA VAL A 380 15.25 16.12 -7.21
C VAL A 380 15.82 14.77 -7.64
N LEU A 381 15.77 13.76 -6.75
CA LEU A 381 16.16 12.39 -7.08
C LEU A 381 15.35 11.84 -8.26
N TYR A 382 14.02 11.97 -8.21
CA TYR A 382 13.12 11.52 -9.28
C TYR A 382 13.45 12.21 -10.61
N TYR A 383 13.69 13.52 -10.60
CA TYR A 383 14.02 14.29 -11.80
C TYR A 383 15.33 13.79 -12.47
N PHE A 384 16.38 13.52 -11.68
CA PHE A 384 17.64 12.99 -12.20
C PHE A 384 17.50 11.56 -12.74
N GLN A 385 16.73 10.70 -12.09
CA GLN A 385 16.46 9.34 -12.58
C GLN A 385 15.77 9.35 -13.95
N GLU A 386 14.74 10.18 -14.08
CA GLU A 386 14.00 10.35 -15.32
C GLU A 386 14.88 10.89 -16.48
N ARG A 387 15.72 11.88 -16.18
CA ARG A 387 16.65 12.45 -17.17
C ARG A 387 17.65 11.41 -17.66
N LYS A 388 18.12 10.54 -16.77
CA LYS A 388 19.03 9.44 -17.13
C LYS A 388 18.35 8.42 -18.03
N GLN A 389 17.11 8.02 -17.74
CA GLN A 389 16.34 7.10 -18.57
C GLN A 389 16.08 7.65 -19.98
N SER A 390 15.67 8.92 -20.08
CA SER A 390 15.42 9.58 -21.35
C SER A 390 16.67 9.63 -22.25
N ARG A 391 17.86 9.84 -21.66
CA ARG A 391 19.14 9.85 -22.40
C ARG A 391 19.54 8.45 -22.91
N THR A 392 19.23 7.40 -22.14
CA THR A 392 19.56 6.02 -22.53
C THR A 392 18.69 5.57 -23.71
N VAL A 393 17.42 5.99 -23.78
CA VAL A 393 16.53 5.69 -24.91
C VAL A 393 17.02 6.38 -26.19
N LEU A 394 17.39 7.68 -26.11
CA LEU A 394 17.91 8.44 -27.26
C LEU A 394 19.29 7.96 -27.78
N ALA A 395 20.05 7.24 -26.96
CA ALA A 395 21.35 6.70 -27.33
C ALA A 395 21.23 5.33 -28.04
N HIS A 396 20.07 4.71 -28.06
CA HIS A 396 19.77 3.42 -28.69
C HIS A 396 18.87 3.55 -29.92
N GLU A 397 18.36 4.75 -30.24
CA GLU A 397 17.76 5.16 -31.53
C GLU A 397 18.82 5.74 -32.46
#